data_3b6c941ff84db1ae123915a3c916c70a
#
_entry.id   3b6c941ff84db1ae123915a3c916c70a
#
_cell.length_a   1.000
_cell.length_b   1.000
_cell.length_c   1.000
_cell.angle_alpha   90.00
_cell.angle_beta   90.00
_cell.angle_gamma   90.00
#
_symmetry.space_group_name_H-M   'P 1'
#
loop_
_entity.id
_entity.type
_entity.pdbx_description
1 polymer ?
#
loop_
_entity_poly.entity_id
_entity_poly.type
_entity_poly.pdbx_seq_one_letter_code
_entity_poly.pdbx_strand_id
1 'polypeptide(L)'
;KNSIDPSDIPSMVRNAVAKIAHVQPNEVKLNTKFLQEFTIDSLSAIELALEIEEFSGVRVDGCMDKNMTVGKLIALVQNPNRIKPQTVKSMLYPLDKKKIDYRIYRFYRNLVTAFYEVKVANEENLPDKGGYIICANHVSNFDFIFLTLNFRYERFAKFCCMAKKELFNGSLASRLIVRIGGMVPVDRGGRVDETMAALRKKLGQKWGVLVHPEGTRSKTGEMGKFKSGAAVLAIEANVPIVPTYIKGGHEIFPPDRKLPRLFNWKRLSKYKVKVVYGEPIYPNGETPEELMAKVREAVLALKNEEN
;
A
#
# COMPACT_ATOMS: atom_id res chain seq x y z
N LYS A 1 29.36 -12.65 -10.39
CA LYS A 1 28.17 -12.06 -11.07
C LYS A 1 28.31 -12.48 -12.53
N ASN A 2 27.48 -13.42 -13.01
CA ASN A 2 27.43 -13.80 -14.41
C ASN A 2 27.00 -12.57 -15.22
N SER A 3 27.83 -12.14 -16.16
CA SER A 3 27.46 -11.09 -17.12
C SER A 3 26.35 -11.63 -18.00
N ILE A 4 25.15 -11.06 -17.89
CA ILE A 4 24.02 -11.41 -18.75
C ILE A 4 24.35 -10.93 -20.18
N ASP A 5 24.09 -11.78 -21.16
CA ASP A 5 24.22 -11.40 -22.56
C ASP A 5 23.20 -10.29 -22.88
N PRO A 6 23.63 -9.12 -23.39
CA PRO A 6 22.71 -8.04 -23.75
C PRO A 6 21.60 -8.47 -24.72
N SER A 7 21.79 -9.54 -25.49
CA SER A 7 20.79 -10.11 -26.40
C SER A 7 19.60 -10.75 -25.66
N ASP A 8 19.78 -11.18 -24.39
CA ASP A 8 18.75 -11.84 -23.58
C ASP A 8 17.85 -10.84 -22.85
N ILE A 9 18.30 -9.60 -22.64
CA ILE A 9 17.57 -8.56 -21.91
C ILE A 9 16.13 -8.37 -22.44
N PRO A 10 15.89 -8.27 -23.77
CA PRO A 10 14.52 -8.11 -24.29
C PRO A 10 13.57 -9.23 -23.88
N SER A 11 14.04 -10.48 -23.90
CA SER A 11 13.23 -11.64 -23.50
C SER A 11 12.98 -11.65 -21.99
N MET A 12 13.99 -11.35 -21.18
CA MET A 12 13.90 -11.31 -19.72
C MET A 12 12.94 -10.21 -19.27
N VAL A 13 13.04 -8.99 -19.82
CA VAL A 13 12.10 -7.90 -19.50
C VAL A 13 10.67 -8.25 -19.89
N ARG A 14 10.44 -8.88 -21.06
CA ARG A 14 9.09 -9.31 -21.45
C ARG A 14 8.52 -10.34 -20.51
N ASN A 15 9.34 -11.33 -20.09
CA ASN A 15 8.93 -12.36 -19.16
C ASN A 15 8.61 -11.76 -17.77
N ALA A 16 9.41 -10.81 -17.29
CA ALA A 16 9.14 -10.11 -16.05
C ALA A 16 7.80 -9.33 -16.10
N VAL A 17 7.57 -8.57 -17.18
CA VAL A 17 6.28 -7.88 -17.38
C VAL A 17 5.13 -8.87 -17.46
N ALA A 18 5.26 -9.97 -18.21
CA ALA A 18 4.22 -10.98 -18.35
C ALA A 18 3.86 -11.65 -17.01
N LYS A 19 4.89 -12.00 -16.23
CA LYS A 19 4.76 -12.59 -14.89
C LYS A 19 3.99 -11.67 -13.95
N ILE A 20 4.37 -10.40 -13.88
CA ILE A 20 3.74 -9.40 -13.01
C ILE A 20 2.32 -9.06 -13.47
N ALA A 21 2.09 -9.02 -14.79
CA ALA A 21 0.78 -8.75 -15.38
C ALA A 21 -0.16 -9.98 -15.40
N HIS A 22 0.34 -11.17 -15.08
CA HIS A 22 -0.38 -12.44 -15.18
C HIS A 22 -0.91 -12.73 -16.60
N VAL A 23 -0.13 -12.41 -17.63
CA VAL A 23 -0.42 -12.68 -19.04
C VAL A 23 0.66 -13.56 -19.68
N GLN A 24 0.42 -14.03 -20.91
CA GLN A 24 1.45 -14.80 -21.64
C GLN A 24 2.53 -13.86 -22.21
N PRO A 25 3.82 -14.28 -22.26
CA PRO A 25 4.89 -13.44 -22.81
C PRO A 25 4.68 -12.96 -24.24
N ASN A 26 3.94 -13.70 -25.06
CA ASN A 26 3.60 -13.34 -26.45
C ASN A 26 2.59 -12.18 -26.55
N GLU A 27 1.84 -11.91 -25.49
CA GLU A 27 0.93 -10.77 -25.38
C GLU A 27 1.67 -9.45 -25.09
N VAL A 28 2.89 -9.52 -24.58
CA VAL A 28 3.72 -8.37 -24.21
C VAL A 28 4.49 -7.86 -25.43
N LYS A 29 3.95 -6.87 -26.14
CA LYS A 29 4.57 -6.26 -27.34
C LYS A 29 5.47 -5.08 -26.95
N LEU A 30 6.41 -4.71 -27.82
CA LEU A 30 7.34 -3.59 -27.55
C LEU A 30 6.64 -2.23 -27.34
N ASN A 31 5.52 -2.01 -28.00
CA ASN A 31 4.73 -0.78 -27.88
C ASN A 31 3.68 -0.83 -26.74
N THR A 32 3.53 -1.96 -26.05
CA THR A 32 2.60 -2.13 -24.93
C THR A 32 2.95 -1.17 -23.80
N LYS A 33 2.00 -0.32 -23.42
CA LYS A 33 2.07 0.53 -22.21
C LYS A 33 1.64 -0.28 -21.01
N PHE A 34 2.52 -1.13 -20.52
CA PHE A 34 2.23 -2.21 -19.59
C PHE A 34 1.55 -1.76 -18.27
N LEU A 35 1.88 -0.56 -17.77
CA LEU A 35 1.23 -0.04 -16.55
C LEU A 35 -0.26 0.29 -16.77
N GLN A 36 -0.64 0.68 -17.99
CA GLN A 36 -2.03 1.02 -18.33
C GLN A 36 -2.80 -0.18 -18.85
N GLU A 37 -2.25 -0.85 -19.85
CA GLU A 37 -2.93 -1.93 -20.58
C GLU A 37 -3.16 -3.16 -19.71
N PHE A 38 -2.21 -3.48 -18.83
CA PHE A 38 -2.32 -4.61 -17.91
C PHE A 38 -2.76 -4.20 -16.50
N THR A 39 -3.16 -2.92 -16.30
CA THR A 39 -3.62 -2.42 -15.00
C THR A 39 -2.66 -2.72 -13.84
N ILE A 40 -1.34 -2.66 -14.10
CA ILE A 40 -0.30 -2.87 -13.10
C ILE A 40 -0.37 -1.72 -12.09
N ASP A 41 -0.64 -2.05 -10.84
CA ASP A 41 -0.68 -1.05 -9.77
C ASP A 41 0.73 -0.71 -9.23
N SER A 42 0.79 0.26 -8.31
CA SER A 42 2.07 0.76 -7.79
C SER A 42 2.90 -0.32 -7.08
N LEU A 43 2.28 -1.27 -6.39
CA LEU A 43 3.00 -2.35 -5.70
C LEU A 43 3.55 -3.37 -6.70
N SER A 44 2.76 -3.75 -7.71
CA SER A 44 3.21 -4.61 -8.80
C SER A 44 4.31 -3.97 -9.65
N ALA A 45 4.28 -2.64 -9.82
CA ALA A 45 5.35 -1.94 -10.54
C ALA A 45 6.68 -1.96 -9.75
N ILE A 46 6.63 -1.96 -8.41
CA ILE A 46 7.82 -2.16 -7.58
C ILE A 46 8.35 -3.59 -7.73
N GLU A 47 7.47 -4.59 -7.69
CA GLU A 47 7.86 -5.98 -7.92
C GLU A 47 8.56 -6.15 -9.28
N LEU A 48 8.00 -5.52 -10.33
CA LEU A 48 8.63 -5.51 -11.65
C LEU A 48 10.00 -4.84 -11.64
N ALA A 49 10.15 -3.70 -10.94
CA ALA A 49 11.43 -3.01 -10.85
C ALA A 49 12.49 -3.87 -10.14
N LEU A 50 12.11 -4.54 -9.06
CA LEU A 50 13.00 -5.43 -8.32
C LEU A 50 13.42 -6.65 -9.16
N GLU A 51 12.48 -7.28 -9.86
CA GLU A 51 12.78 -8.40 -10.74
C GLU A 51 13.76 -7.99 -11.85
N ILE A 52 13.58 -6.78 -12.42
CA ILE A 52 14.53 -6.23 -13.39
C ILE A 52 15.90 -5.95 -12.76
N GLU A 53 15.93 -5.35 -11.57
CA GLU A 53 17.17 -5.08 -10.84
C GLU A 53 17.92 -6.37 -10.50
N GLU A 54 17.22 -7.42 -10.11
CA GLU A 54 17.79 -8.72 -9.75
C GLU A 54 18.59 -9.32 -10.92
N PHE A 55 18.00 -9.39 -12.12
CA PHE A 55 18.72 -9.98 -13.24
C PHE A 55 19.65 -9.01 -13.97
N SER A 56 19.37 -7.71 -14.03
CA SER A 56 20.14 -6.75 -14.82
C SER A 56 21.12 -5.89 -14.01
N GLY A 57 20.91 -5.79 -12.69
CA GLY A 57 21.62 -4.85 -11.82
C GLY A 57 21.22 -3.39 -12.06
N VAL A 58 20.19 -3.11 -12.88
CA VAL A 58 19.76 -1.76 -13.25
C VAL A 58 18.50 -1.38 -12.48
N ARG A 59 18.57 -0.30 -11.71
CA ARG A 59 17.40 0.26 -11.03
C ARG A 59 16.54 1.06 -12.00
N VAL A 60 15.30 0.63 -12.19
CA VAL A 60 14.34 1.25 -13.12
C VAL A 60 13.10 1.84 -12.43
N ASP A 61 13.00 1.70 -11.11
CA ASP A 61 11.87 2.17 -10.29
C ASP A 61 11.58 3.67 -10.50
N GLY A 62 12.62 4.51 -10.57
CA GLY A 62 12.52 5.95 -10.79
C GLY A 62 12.13 6.39 -12.21
N CYS A 63 11.97 5.45 -13.15
CA CYS A 63 11.74 5.76 -14.56
C CYS A 63 10.38 5.29 -15.07
N MET A 64 9.66 4.46 -14.32
CA MET A 64 8.39 3.87 -14.76
C MET A 64 7.23 4.85 -14.61
N ASP A 65 6.67 5.29 -15.73
CA ASP A 65 5.48 6.12 -15.80
C ASP A 65 4.41 5.48 -16.71
N LYS A 66 3.20 6.06 -16.71
CA LYS A 66 2.07 5.56 -17.49
C LYS A 66 2.32 5.49 -19.00
N ASN A 67 3.28 6.25 -19.53
CA ASN A 67 3.63 6.27 -20.95
C ASN A 67 4.84 5.37 -21.26
N MET A 68 5.35 4.66 -20.24
CA MET A 68 6.43 3.70 -20.41
C MET A 68 5.94 2.53 -21.24
N THR A 69 6.63 2.25 -22.33
CA THR A 69 6.41 1.04 -23.14
C THR A 69 7.47 -0.01 -22.81
N VAL A 70 7.16 -1.26 -23.10
CA VAL A 70 8.11 -2.37 -22.91
C VAL A 70 9.42 -2.11 -23.67
N GLY A 71 9.35 -1.58 -24.91
CA GLY A 71 10.55 -1.24 -25.69
C GLY A 71 11.39 -0.13 -25.07
N LYS A 72 10.77 0.88 -24.45
CA LYS A 72 11.50 1.91 -23.69
C LYS A 72 12.16 1.34 -22.46
N LEU A 73 11.47 0.44 -21.74
CA LEU A 73 12.00 -0.23 -20.56
C LEU A 73 13.21 -1.09 -20.92
N ILE A 74 13.15 -1.87 -21.99
CA ILE A 74 14.27 -2.63 -22.55
C ILE A 74 15.47 -1.70 -22.85
N ALA A 75 15.21 -0.59 -23.56
CA ALA A 75 16.25 0.37 -23.93
C ALA A 75 16.92 1.03 -22.70
N LEU A 76 16.18 1.24 -21.60
CA LEU A 76 16.73 1.72 -20.35
C LEU A 76 17.63 0.67 -19.68
N VAL A 77 17.19 -0.58 -19.63
CA VAL A 77 17.97 -1.68 -19.03
C VAL A 77 19.26 -1.93 -19.83
N GLN A 78 19.20 -1.85 -21.16
CA GLN A 78 20.38 -2.00 -22.03
C GLN A 78 21.36 -0.81 -21.98
N ASN A 79 20.86 0.40 -21.66
CA ASN A 79 21.67 1.62 -21.61
C ASN A 79 21.40 2.44 -20.33
N PRO A 80 21.91 2.00 -19.16
CA PRO A 80 21.65 2.63 -17.87
C PRO A 80 22.07 4.11 -17.80
N ASN A 81 23.07 4.52 -18.58
CA ASN A 81 23.54 5.92 -18.64
C ASN A 81 22.48 6.90 -19.23
N ARG A 82 21.41 6.41 -19.84
CA ARG A 82 20.26 7.20 -20.28
C ARG A 82 19.25 7.46 -19.18
N ILE A 83 19.40 6.80 -18.03
CA ILE A 83 18.63 7.07 -16.83
C ILE A 83 19.12 8.43 -16.30
N LYS A 84 18.51 9.52 -16.75
CA LYS A 84 18.69 10.79 -16.08
C LYS A 84 18.03 10.65 -14.70
N PRO A 85 18.75 10.84 -13.58
CA PRO A 85 18.10 11.01 -12.30
C PRO A 85 17.23 12.26 -12.44
N GLN A 86 15.96 12.06 -12.73
CA GLN A 86 15.03 13.18 -12.72
C GLN A 86 14.94 13.58 -11.25
N THR A 87 15.47 14.75 -10.97
CA THR A 87 15.27 15.42 -9.69
C THR A 87 13.79 15.31 -9.39
N VAL A 88 13.44 14.52 -8.37
CA VAL A 88 12.07 14.41 -7.86
C VAL A 88 11.69 15.83 -7.49
N LYS A 89 11.10 16.56 -8.44
CA LYS A 89 10.37 17.78 -8.13
C LYS A 89 9.19 17.25 -7.32
N SER A 90 9.45 17.06 -6.02
CA SER A 90 8.46 16.63 -5.08
C SER A 90 7.23 17.51 -5.32
N MET A 91 6.18 16.96 -5.94
CA MET A 91 4.85 17.39 -5.61
C MET A 91 4.63 16.97 -4.15
N LEU A 92 5.44 17.58 -3.29
CA LEU A 92 5.21 17.62 -1.87
C LEU A 92 3.91 18.43 -1.72
N TYR A 93 2.79 17.72 -1.86
CA TYR A 93 1.66 18.13 -1.05
C TYR A 93 2.24 18.35 0.35
N PRO A 94 2.00 19.52 0.96
CA PRO A 94 2.64 19.83 2.21
C PRO A 94 2.39 18.68 3.18
N LEU A 95 3.41 17.82 3.29
CA LEU A 95 3.41 16.65 4.17
C LEU A 95 3.48 17.09 5.63
N ASP A 96 3.68 18.39 5.84
CA ASP A 96 3.55 19.05 7.14
C ASP A 96 2.06 19.25 7.40
N LYS A 97 1.43 18.18 7.90
CA LYS A 97 0.13 18.35 8.51
C LYS A 97 0.22 19.40 9.61
N LYS A 98 -0.48 20.51 9.44
CA LYS A 98 -1.04 21.20 10.61
C LYS A 98 -1.73 20.13 11.43
N LYS A 99 -1.32 19.95 12.68
CA LYS A 99 -1.92 19.02 13.64
C LYS A 99 -3.43 19.06 13.45
N ILE A 100 -4.04 17.90 13.12
CA ILE A 100 -5.50 17.83 13.08
C ILE A 100 -5.96 18.26 14.45
N ASP A 101 -6.88 19.24 14.50
CA ASP A 101 -7.43 19.69 15.77
C ASP A 101 -7.99 18.50 16.53
N TYR A 102 -7.62 18.35 17.79
CA TYR A 102 -8.10 17.29 18.68
C TYR A 102 -9.64 17.22 18.73
N ARG A 103 -10.33 18.35 18.58
CA ARG A 103 -11.79 18.43 18.52
C ARG A 103 -12.34 17.68 17.30
N ILE A 104 -11.70 17.83 16.13
CA ILE A 104 -12.09 17.15 14.88
C ILE A 104 -11.87 15.65 15.04
N TYR A 105 -10.73 15.26 15.63
CA TYR A 105 -10.44 13.86 15.91
C TYR A 105 -11.47 13.23 16.86
N ARG A 106 -11.83 13.92 17.94
CA ARG A 106 -12.84 13.47 18.90
C ARG A 106 -14.24 13.39 18.27
N PHE A 107 -14.60 14.38 17.46
CA PHE A 107 -15.86 14.36 16.72
C PHE A 107 -15.93 13.15 15.75
N TYR A 108 -14.87 12.91 15.00
CA TYR A 108 -14.74 11.76 14.13
C TYR A 108 -14.93 10.43 14.88
N ARG A 109 -14.24 10.25 16.01
CA ARG A 109 -14.40 9.05 16.85
C ARG A 109 -15.83 8.85 17.30
N ASN A 110 -16.44 9.89 17.87
CA ASN A 110 -17.81 9.83 18.36
C ASN A 110 -18.81 9.50 17.22
N LEU A 111 -18.61 10.07 16.03
CA LEU A 111 -19.44 9.78 14.88
C LEU A 111 -19.35 8.31 14.47
N VAL A 112 -18.14 7.76 14.37
CA VAL A 112 -17.95 6.35 13.98
C VAL A 112 -18.52 5.41 15.03
N THR A 113 -18.26 5.65 16.33
CA THR A 113 -18.76 4.79 17.42
C THR A 113 -20.27 4.90 17.62
N ALA A 114 -20.91 5.97 17.13
CA ALA A 114 -22.38 6.07 17.11
C ALA A 114 -23.01 5.00 16.20
N PHE A 115 -22.36 4.67 15.09
CA PHE A 115 -22.88 3.72 14.08
C PHE A 115 -22.27 2.32 14.16
N TYR A 116 -21.01 2.19 14.61
CA TYR A 116 -20.28 0.93 14.59
C TYR A 116 -19.72 0.55 15.96
N GLU A 117 -19.75 -0.73 16.26
CA GLU A 117 -19.05 -1.31 17.41
C GLU A 117 -17.68 -1.81 16.93
N VAL A 118 -16.61 -1.09 17.26
CA VAL A 118 -15.25 -1.44 16.86
C VAL A 118 -14.48 -1.93 18.09
N LYS A 119 -14.05 -3.19 18.05
CA LYS A 119 -13.17 -3.79 19.06
C LYS A 119 -11.76 -3.86 18.51
N VAL A 120 -10.80 -3.49 19.33
CA VAL A 120 -9.37 -3.55 19.01
C VAL A 120 -8.68 -4.46 20.02
N ALA A 121 -7.83 -5.36 19.52
CA ALA A 121 -7.03 -6.26 20.33
C ALA A 121 -5.53 -6.05 20.04
N ASN A 122 -4.72 -6.24 21.06
CA ASN A 122 -3.26 -6.21 21.02
C ASN A 122 -2.70 -4.87 20.50
N GLU A 123 -3.31 -3.74 20.86
CA GLU A 123 -2.83 -2.40 20.46
C GLU A 123 -1.42 -2.11 20.99
N GLU A 124 -1.01 -2.78 22.06
CA GLU A 124 0.33 -2.76 22.65
C GLU A 124 1.42 -3.24 21.69
N ASN A 125 1.08 -4.05 20.69
CA ASN A 125 2.00 -4.49 19.64
C ASN A 125 2.38 -3.36 18.66
N LEU A 126 1.68 -2.23 18.70
CA LEU A 126 2.05 -1.08 17.90
C LEU A 126 3.25 -0.35 18.51
N PRO A 127 4.36 -0.18 17.76
CA PRO A 127 5.53 0.52 18.29
C PRO A 127 5.20 1.93 18.78
N ASP A 128 5.65 2.26 19.99
CA ASP A 128 5.49 3.61 20.56
C ASP A 128 6.51 4.61 20.00
N LYS A 129 7.65 4.11 19.57
CA LYS A 129 8.76 4.91 19.05
C LYS A 129 9.20 4.39 17.69
N GLY A 130 9.66 5.32 16.84
CA GLY A 130 10.14 4.98 15.50
C GLY A 130 9.04 5.02 14.45
N GLY A 131 9.40 4.73 13.19
CA GLY A 131 8.48 4.47 12.10
C GLY A 131 8.06 3.01 12.14
N TYR A 132 6.89 2.69 11.59
CA TYR A 132 6.43 1.32 11.44
C TYR A 132 5.41 1.23 10.30
N ILE A 133 5.25 0.02 9.76
CA ILE A 133 4.27 -0.25 8.72
C ILE A 133 3.21 -1.18 9.29
N ILE A 134 1.94 -0.83 9.16
CA ILE A 134 0.83 -1.75 9.38
C ILE A 134 0.49 -2.40 8.05
N CYS A 135 0.56 -3.73 7.98
CA CYS A 135 0.08 -4.51 6.85
C CYS A 135 -1.24 -5.18 7.20
N ALA A 136 -2.33 -4.69 6.63
CA ALA A 136 -3.68 -5.19 6.90
C ALA A 136 -4.35 -5.72 5.63
N ASN A 137 -5.23 -6.71 5.77
CA ASN A 137 -6.16 -7.10 4.71
C ASN A 137 -7.02 -5.90 4.26
N HIS A 138 -7.50 -5.92 3.02
CA HIS A 138 -8.26 -4.80 2.44
C HIS A 138 -9.66 -5.22 2.03
N VAL A 139 -10.62 -4.97 2.90
CA VAL A 139 -12.01 -5.45 2.73
C VAL A 139 -13.05 -4.34 2.64
N SER A 140 -12.69 -3.11 3.01
CA SER A 140 -13.63 -2.00 3.11
C SER A 140 -13.02 -0.66 2.72
N ASN A 141 -13.86 0.27 2.29
CA ASN A 141 -13.47 1.69 2.17
C ASN A 141 -13.18 2.33 3.54
N PHE A 142 -13.61 1.69 4.61
CA PHE A 142 -13.48 2.20 5.99
C PHE A 142 -12.36 1.51 6.78
N ASP A 143 -11.52 0.67 6.16
CA ASP A 143 -10.45 -0.04 6.87
C ASP A 143 -9.53 0.92 7.65
N PHE A 144 -9.11 2.03 7.01
CA PHE A 144 -8.33 3.07 7.70
C PHE A 144 -9.08 3.65 8.90
N ILE A 145 -10.38 3.86 8.77
CA ILE A 145 -11.24 4.42 9.80
C ILE A 145 -11.29 3.48 11.01
N PHE A 146 -11.59 2.20 10.77
CA PHE A 146 -11.71 1.20 11.83
C PHE A 146 -10.38 0.97 12.54
N LEU A 147 -9.29 0.91 11.79
CA LEU A 147 -7.95 0.69 12.32
C LEU A 147 -7.49 1.85 13.22
N THR A 148 -7.79 3.09 12.86
CA THR A 148 -7.30 4.25 13.60
C THR A 148 -8.22 4.74 14.70
N LEU A 149 -9.40 4.11 14.88
CA LEU A 149 -10.44 4.60 15.78
C LEU A 149 -9.99 4.69 17.25
N ASN A 150 -9.19 3.72 17.70
CA ASN A 150 -8.72 3.65 19.09
C ASN A 150 -7.34 4.29 19.29
N PHE A 151 -6.70 4.78 18.24
CA PHE A 151 -5.39 5.42 18.39
C PHE A 151 -5.47 6.57 19.37
N ARG A 152 -4.41 6.76 20.15
CA ARG A 152 -4.20 8.03 20.85
C ARG A 152 -4.01 9.14 19.81
N TYR A 153 -4.40 10.35 20.15
CA TYR A 153 -4.31 11.50 19.24
C TYR A 153 -2.91 11.70 18.65
N GLU A 154 -1.87 11.52 19.46
CA GLU A 154 -0.46 11.66 19.06
C GLU A 154 -0.08 10.63 18.00
N ARG A 155 -0.53 9.38 18.13
CA ARG A 155 -0.35 8.30 17.17
C ARG A 155 -1.12 8.60 15.88
N PHE A 156 -2.38 8.97 16.00
CA PHE A 156 -3.23 9.34 14.87
C PHE A 156 -2.64 10.51 14.07
N ALA A 157 -2.10 11.53 14.75
CA ALA A 157 -1.49 12.70 14.13
C ALA A 157 -0.20 12.37 13.36
N LYS A 158 0.44 11.23 13.64
CA LYS A 158 1.64 10.71 12.96
C LYS A 158 1.36 9.39 12.24
N PHE A 159 0.17 9.23 11.70
CA PHE A 159 -0.22 8.05 10.94
C PHE A 159 -0.75 8.45 9.56
N CYS A 160 -0.44 7.67 8.54
CA CYS A 160 -0.91 7.91 7.18
C CYS A 160 -1.19 6.62 6.43
N CYS A 161 -1.91 6.74 5.33
CA CYS A 161 -2.09 5.65 4.37
C CYS A 161 -1.98 6.18 2.94
N MET A 162 -1.87 5.27 2.00
CA MET A 162 -1.95 5.59 0.58
C MET A 162 -3.40 5.79 0.14
N ALA A 163 -3.66 6.78 -0.72
CA ALA A 163 -4.97 6.99 -1.31
C ALA A 163 -4.88 7.41 -2.77
N LYS A 164 -5.89 7.08 -3.55
CA LYS A 164 -5.97 7.48 -4.96
C LYS A 164 -5.89 8.99 -5.12
N LYS A 165 -5.09 9.45 -6.08
CA LYS A 165 -4.86 10.87 -6.39
C LYS A 165 -6.18 11.63 -6.68
N GLU A 166 -7.15 10.95 -7.28
CA GLU A 166 -8.46 11.53 -7.60
C GLU A 166 -9.22 12.00 -6.35
N LEU A 167 -8.98 11.39 -5.19
CA LEU A 167 -9.58 11.81 -3.92
C LEU A 167 -9.10 13.19 -3.46
N PHE A 168 -7.90 13.60 -3.88
CA PHE A 168 -7.33 14.90 -3.49
C PHE A 168 -7.94 16.07 -4.27
N ASN A 169 -8.43 15.81 -5.48
CA ASN A 169 -9.07 16.78 -6.36
C ASN A 169 -10.61 16.62 -6.43
N GLY A 170 -11.16 15.73 -5.62
CA GLY A 170 -12.58 15.43 -5.58
C GLY A 170 -13.42 16.45 -4.81
N SER A 171 -14.58 16.01 -4.34
CA SER A 171 -15.52 16.81 -3.54
C SER A 171 -14.89 17.36 -2.25
N LEU A 172 -15.50 18.37 -1.64
CA LEU A 172 -15.09 18.90 -0.34
C LEU A 172 -15.01 17.78 0.72
N ALA A 173 -15.93 16.81 0.69
CA ALA A 173 -15.93 15.66 1.60
C ALA A 173 -14.71 14.77 1.38
N SER A 174 -14.34 14.44 0.13
CA SER A 174 -13.15 13.64 -0.16
C SER A 174 -11.87 14.35 0.26
N ARG A 175 -11.76 15.65 0.00
CA ARG A 175 -10.61 16.47 0.43
C ARG A 175 -10.48 16.53 1.96
N LEU A 176 -11.60 16.59 2.68
CA LEU A 176 -11.61 16.54 4.14
C LEU A 176 -11.13 15.18 4.66
N ILE A 177 -11.61 14.07 4.08
CA ILE A 177 -11.20 12.70 4.43
C ILE A 177 -9.69 12.52 4.21
N VAL A 178 -9.18 12.93 3.06
CA VAL A 178 -7.74 12.89 2.75
C VAL A 178 -6.93 13.69 3.76
N ARG A 179 -7.40 14.87 4.15
CA ARG A 179 -6.73 15.74 5.13
C ARG A 179 -6.75 15.14 6.53
N ILE A 180 -7.89 14.60 6.96
CA ILE A 180 -8.01 13.91 8.26
C ILE A 180 -7.11 12.66 8.29
N GLY A 181 -7.16 11.83 7.26
CA GLY A 181 -6.40 10.57 7.17
C GLY A 181 -4.89 10.72 6.95
N GLY A 182 -4.39 11.95 6.66
CA GLY A 182 -2.97 12.13 6.34
C GLY A 182 -2.50 11.40 5.11
N MET A 183 -3.41 11.19 4.19
CA MET A 183 -3.20 10.30 3.07
C MET A 183 -2.09 10.79 2.15
N VAL A 184 -1.31 9.85 1.62
CA VAL A 184 -0.29 10.08 0.60
C VAL A 184 -0.91 9.74 -0.75
N PRO A 185 -0.88 10.67 -1.73
CA PRO A 185 -1.46 10.40 -3.04
C PRO A 185 -0.69 9.29 -3.78
N VAL A 186 -1.44 8.35 -4.33
CA VAL A 186 -0.92 7.33 -5.24
C VAL A 186 -1.54 7.57 -6.61
N ASP A 187 -0.70 7.81 -7.59
CA ASP A 187 -1.09 7.84 -8.99
C ASP A 187 -0.93 6.43 -9.56
N ARG A 188 -2.03 5.72 -9.80
CA ARG A 188 -2.03 4.33 -10.33
C ARG A 188 -1.50 4.22 -11.77
N GLY A 189 -1.20 5.28 -12.42
CA GLY A 189 -0.55 5.35 -13.72
C GLY A 189 0.63 6.31 -13.71
N GLY A 190 1.02 6.78 -12.52
CA GLY A 190 2.10 7.73 -12.29
C GLY A 190 3.37 7.06 -11.76
N ARG A 191 4.28 7.89 -11.26
CA ARG A 191 5.56 7.42 -10.73
C ARG A 191 5.38 6.75 -9.38
N VAL A 192 5.70 5.48 -9.35
CA VAL A 192 5.73 4.66 -8.13
C VAL A 192 6.79 5.18 -7.14
N ASP A 193 7.92 5.62 -7.68
CA ASP A 193 9.06 6.16 -6.94
C ASP A 193 8.69 7.38 -6.07
N GLU A 194 7.82 8.28 -6.57
CA GLU A 194 7.37 9.45 -5.80
C GLU A 194 6.58 9.03 -4.56
N THR A 195 5.71 8.04 -4.70
CA THR A 195 4.94 7.51 -3.58
C THR A 195 5.85 6.82 -2.56
N MET A 196 6.77 5.98 -3.02
CA MET A 196 7.71 5.27 -2.14
C MET A 196 8.66 6.22 -1.43
N ALA A 197 9.19 7.25 -2.13
CA ALA A 197 10.01 8.29 -1.53
C ALA A 197 9.25 9.08 -0.44
N ALA A 198 7.97 9.39 -0.69
CA ALA A 198 7.13 10.07 0.29
C ALA A 198 6.88 9.20 1.53
N LEU A 199 6.64 7.90 1.37
CA LEU A 199 6.45 6.97 2.48
C LEU A 199 7.74 6.74 3.26
N ARG A 200 8.89 6.56 2.59
CA ARG A 200 10.22 6.50 3.23
C ARG A 200 10.50 7.74 4.08
N LYS A 201 10.22 8.94 3.54
CA LYS A 201 10.35 10.18 4.28
C LYS A 201 9.47 10.20 5.53
N LYS A 202 8.23 9.73 5.44
CA LYS A 202 7.32 9.62 6.59
C LYS A 202 7.84 8.66 7.65
N LEU A 203 8.29 7.47 7.25
CA LEU A 203 8.87 6.49 8.17
C LEU A 203 10.12 7.03 8.88
N GLY A 204 11.01 7.72 8.15
CA GLY A 204 12.18 8.41 8.74
C GLY A 204 11.78 9.54 9.71
N GLN A 205 10.62 10.15 9.55
CA GLN A 205 10.02 11.10 10.49
C GLN A 205 9.24 10.44 11.65
N LYS A 206 9.37 9.13 11.81
CA LYS A 206 8.73 8.32 12.87
C LYS A 206 7.20 8.29 12.75
N TRP A 207 6.69 8.23 11.53
CA TRP A 207 5.27 8.03 11.25
C TRP A 207 4.95 6.54 11.13
N GLY A 208 3.73 6.16 11.53
CA GLY A 208 3.13 4.91 11.10
C GLY A 208 2.53 5.02 9.70
N VAL A 209 2.62 3.97 8.93
CA VAL A 209 2.10 3.88 7.56
C VAL A 209 1.21 2.66 7.43
N LEU A 210 -0.03 2.83 6.94
CA LEU A 210 -0.88 1.70 6.56
C LEU A 210 -0.63 1.33 5.10
N VAL A 211 -0.35 0.07 4.88
CA VAL A 211 -0.28 -0.55 3.55
C VAL A 211 -1.24 -1.72 3.51
N HIS A 212 -2.04 -1.79 2.47
CA HIS A 212 -2.82 -2.97 2.13
C HIS A 212 -2.06 -3.75 1.05
N PRO A 213 -1.33 -4.82 1.41
CA PRO A 213 -0.41 -5.48 0.48
C PRO A 213 -1.12 -6.21 -0.67
N GLU A 214 -2.43 -6.39 -0.60
CA GLU A 214 -3.24 -6.90 -1.70
C GLU A 214 -3.32 -5.94 -2.91
N GLY A 215 -3.04 -4.63 -2.69
CA GLY A 215 -3.10 -3.58 -3.72
C GLY A 215 -4.51 -3.19 -4.16
N THR A 216 -5.50 -4.02 -3.88
CA THR A 216 -6.92 -3.77 -4.18
C THR A 216 -7.81 -4.32 -3.08
N ARG A 217 -9.04 -3.80 -2.98
CA ARG A 217 -10.04 -4.31 -2.02
C ARG A 217 -10.59 -5.65 -2.47
N SER A 218 -10.73 -6.57 -1.54
CA SER A 218 -11.39 -7.86 -1.78
C SER A 218 -12.87 -7.65 -2.17
N LYS A 219 -13.28 -8.31 -3.25
CA LYS A 219 -14.69 -8.32 -3.68
C LYS A 219 -15.52 -9.32 -2.89
N THR A 220 -14.90 -10.37 -2.38
CA THR A 220 -15.56 -11.48 -1.68
C THR A 220 -15.46 -11.37 -0.15
N GLY A 221 -14.58 -10.49 0.36
CA GLY A 221 -14.21 -10.43 1.77
C GLY A 221 -13.04 -11.35 2.13
N GLU A 222 -12.63 -12.23 1.22
CA GLU A 222 -11.47 -13.10 1.42
C GLU A 222 -10.16 -12.37 1.14
N MET A 223 -9.10 -12.76 1.85
CA MET A 223 -7.78 -12.17 1.73
C MET A 223 -7.07 -12.66 0.47
N GLY A 224 -6.60 -11.73 -0.35
CA GLY A 224 -5.86 -12.01 -1.57
C GLY A 224 -4.37 -12.33 -1.37
N LYS A 225 -3.63 -12.36 -2.48
CA LYS A 225 -2.17 -12.48 -2.47
C LYS A 225 -1.55 -11.17 -1.98
N PHE A 226 -0.50 -11.26 -1.19
CA PHE A 226 0.28 -10.10 -0.73
C PHE A 226 1.42 -9.81 -1.69
N LYS A 227 1.63 -8.54 -2.00
CA LYS A 227 2.71 -8.00 -2.83
C LYS A 227 3.88 -7.57 -1.97
N SER A 228 5.09 -7.65 -2.49
CA SER A 228 6.33 -7.40 -1.74
C SER A 228 6.63 -5.91 -1.45
N GLY A 229 5.92 -4.97 -2.06
CA GLY A 229 6.20 -3.53 -1.92
C GLY A 229 6.25 -3.00 -0.48
N ALA A 230 5.47 -3.57 0.44
CA ALA A 230 5.53 -3.20 1.86
C ALA A 230 6.83 -3.69 2.53
N ALA A 231 7.31 -4.88 2.15
CA ALA A 231 8.58 -5.42 2.65
C ALA A 231 9.77 -4.61 2.14
N VAL A 232 9.77 -4.24 0.84
CA VAL A 232 10.80 -3.34 0.29
C VAL A 232 10.90 -2.06 1.11
N LEU A 233 9.76 -1.43 1.36
CA LEU A 233 9.69 -0.20 2.15
C LEU A 233 10.20 -0.41 3.59
N ALA A 234 9.87 -1.54 4.23
CA ALA A 234 10.31 -1.88 5.57
C ALA A 234 11.83 -2.11 5.64
N ILE A 235 12.38 -2.85 4.68
CA ILE A 235 13.82 -3.15 4.57
C ILE A 235 14.60 -1.84 4.33
N GLU A 236 14.20 -1.04 3.35
CA GLU A 236 14.88 0.22 3.02
C GLU A 236 14.82 1.26 4.15
N ALA A 237 13.71 1.33 4.88
CA ALA A 237 13.54 2.25 6.00
C ALA A 237 14.01 1.66 7.34
N ASN A 238 14.39 0.39 7.38
CA ASN A 238 14.76 -0.35 8.59
C ASN A 238 13.71 -0.21 9.71
N VAL A 239 12.45 -0.53 9.39
CA VAL A 239 11.31 -0.42 10.31
C VAL A 239 10.51 -1.72 10.36
N PRO A 240 9.84 -2.03 11.48
CA PRO A 240 9.03 -3.23 11.59
C PRO A 240 7.74 -3.13 10.78
N ILE A 241 7.23 -4.30 10.39
CA ILE A 241 5.87 -4.50 9.87
C ILE A 241 5.01 -5.10 10.98
N VAL A 242 3.87 -4.49 11.25
CA VAL A 242 2.84 -5.02 12.16
C VAL A 242 1.76 -5.69 11.33
N PRO A 243 1.69 -7.04 11.32
CA PRO A 243 0.60 -7.74 10.65
C PRO A 243 -0.71 -7.43 11.36
N THR A 244 -1.76 -7.16 10.59
CA THR A 244 -3.04 -6.73 11.16
C THR A 244 -4.21 -7.38 10.43
N TYR A 245 -5.21 -7.84 11.17
CA TYR A 245 -6.42 -8.40 10.60
C TYR A 245 -7.64 -7.56 10.93
N ILE A 246 -8.46 -7.26 9.91
CA ILE A 246 -9.72 -6.51 10.04
C ILE A 246 -10.87 -7.44 9.68
N LYS A 247 -11.76 -7.73 10.65
CA LYS A 247 -12.97 -8.54 10.51
C LYS A 247 -14.21 -7.65 10.48
N GLY A 248 -15.19 -7.97 9.64
CA GLY A 248 -16.51 -7.31 9.60
C GLY A 248 -16.59 -6.07 8.71
N GLY A 249 -15.47 -5.51 8.25
CA GLY A 249 -15.46 -4.30 7.40
C GLY A 249 -16.16 -4.48 6.06
N HIS A 250 -16.05 -5.68 5.45
CA HIS A 250 -16.67 -6.00 4.17
C HIS A 250 -18.21 -5.93 4.21
N GLU A 251 -18.83 -6.33 5.32
CA GLU A 251 -20.30 -6.22 5.47
C GLU A 251 -20.78 -4.77 5.46
N ILE A 252 -19.94 -3.82 5.86
CA ILE A 252 -20.28 -2.41 6.02
C ILE A 252 -20.12 -1.66 4.71
N PHE A 253 -18.94 -1.70 4.11
CA PHE A 253 -18.64 -0.89 2.93
C PHE A 253 -17.73 -1.60 1.93
N PRO A 254 -18.24 -2.68 1.28
CA PRO A 254 -17.49 -3.40 0.24
C PRO A 254 -17.22 -2.52 -1.00
N PRO A 255 -16.32 -2.95 -1.91
CA PRO A 255 -15.89 -2.16 -3.06
C PRO A 255 -17.00 -1.72 -4.03
N ASP A 256 -18.04 -2.51 -4.15
CA ASP A 256 -19.18 -2.34 -5.09
C ASP A 256 -20.26 -1.38 -4.59
N ARG A 257 -20.20 -1.01 -3.32
CA ARG A 257 -21.19 -0.08 -2.75
C ARG A 257 -20.74 1.38 -2.88
N LYS A 258 -21.72 2.26 -3.08
CA LYS A 258 -21.51 3.72 -3.09
C LYS A 258 -21.61 4.35 -1.71
N LEU A 259 -22.38 3.75 -0.79
CA LEU A 259 -22.60 4.25 0.56
C LEU A 259 -22.43 3.14 1.59
N PRO A 260 -21.91 3.44 2.79
CA PRO A 260 -21.76 2.45 3.86
C PRO A 260 -23.13 2.07 4.44
N ARG A 261 -23.21 0.90 5.01
CA ARG A 261 -24.35 0.48 5.85
C ARG A 261 -24.16 1.04 7.24
N LEU A 262 -25.13 1.79 7.74
CA LEU A 262 -25.04 2.44 9.05
C LEU A 262 -25.63 1.59 10.18
N PHE A 263 -26.62 0.76 9.89
CA PHE A 263 -27.31 -0.07 10.88
C PHE A 263 -27.62 -1.45 10.32
N ASN A 264 -27.46 -2.47 11.15
CA ASN A 264 -27.78 -3.85 10.79
C ASN A 264 -29.24 -4.17 11.13
N TRP A 265 -30.12 -3.89 10.20
CA TRP A 265 -31.57 -4.13 10.36
C TRP A 265 -31.93 -5.60 10.60
N LYS A 266 -31.13 -6.54 10.10
CA LYS A 266 -31.37 -7.98 10.31
C LYS A 266 -31.12 -8.41 11.76
N ARG A 267 -30.16 -7.78 12.44
CA ARG A 267 -29.76 -8.07 13.82
C ARG A 267 -30.26 -7.03 14.81
N LEU A 268 -30.92 -5.97 14.34
CA LEU A 268 -31.34 -4.81 15.15
C LEU A 268 -30.21 -4.25 16.01
N SER A 269 -29.00 -4.16 15.45
CA SER A 269 -27.80 -3.78 16.20
C SER A 269 -26.83 -3.01 15.31
N LYS A 270 -25.80 -2.42 15.93
CA LYS A 270 -24.65 -1.87 15.18
C LYS A 270 -23.90 -2.99 14.46
N TYR A 271 -23.27 -2.66 13.34
CA TYR A 271 -22.28 -3.54 12.75
C TYR A 271 -21.07 -3.66 13.66
N LYS A 272 -20.53 -4.87 13.78
CA LYS A 272 -19.34 -5.16 14.59
C LYS A 272 -18.13 -5.27 13.70
N VAL A 273 -17.07 -4.61 14.11
CA VAL A 273 -15.75 -4.68 13.48
C VAL A 273 -14.74 -5.08 14.54
N LYS A 274 -13.81 -5.95 14.18
CA LYS A 274 -12.67 -6.27 15.04
C LYS A 274 -11.38 -5.99 14.28
N VAL A 275 -10.46 -5.31 14.97
CA VAL A 275 -9.10 -5.05 14.48
C VAL A 275 -8.14 -5.74 15.44
N VAL A 276 -7.27 -6.60 14.92
CA VAL A 276 -6.29 -7.35 15.73
C VAL A 276 -4.90 -7.07 15.21
N TYR A 277 -4.01 -6.57 16.07
CA TYR A 277 -2.61 -6.35 15.76
C TYR A 277 -1.78 -7.54 16.18
N GLY A 278 -0.97 -8.09 15.25
CA GLY A 278 0.02 -9.12 15.54
C GLY A 278 1.34 -8.52 16.03
N GLU A 279 2.25 -9.39 16.43
CA GLU A 279 3.60 -9.01 16.84
C GLU A 279 4.37 -8.32 15.71
N PRO A 280 5.16 -7.27 16.00
CA PRO A 280 5.99 -6.60 15.01
C PRO A 280 7.05 -7.55 14.42
N ILE A 281 7.11 -7.62 13.10
CA ILE A 281 8.12 -8.39 12.36
C ILE A 281 9.19 -7.41 11.86
N TYR A 282 10.41 -7.59 12.35
CA TYR A 282 11.57 -6.78 11.97
C TYR A 282 12.29 -7.42 10.79
N PRO A 283 12.68 -6.64 9.75
CA PRO A 283 13.56 -7.15 8.69
C PRO A 283 14.88 -7.66 9.28
N ASN A 284 15.30 -8.86 8.90
CA ASN A 284 16.51 -9.49 9.42
C ASN A 284 17.29 -10.23 8.31
N GLY A 285 17.52 -9.54 7.18
CA GLY A 285 18.29 -10.08 6.06
C GLY A 285 17.48 -10.93 5.06
N GLU A 286 16.17 -11.07 5.27
CA GLU A 286 15.30 -11.76 4.31
C GLU A 286 15.13 -10.95 3.02
N THR A 287 14.80 -11.66 1.93
CA THR A 287 14.28 -11.04 0.72
C THR A 287 12.90 -10.41 0.97
N PRO A 288 12.49 -9.43 0.15
CA PRO A 288 11.14 -8.84 0.27
C PRO A 288 10.02 -9.88 0.19
N GLU A 289 10.17 -10.90 -0.64
CA GLU A 289 9.21 -11.99 -0.83
C GLU A 289 9.09 -12.86 0.42
N GLU A 290 10.22 -13.25 1.01
CA GLU A 290 10.27 -14.03 2.26
C GLU A 290 9.65 -13.24 3.42
N LEU A 291 10.00 -11.97 3.55
CA LEU A 291 9.42 -11.10 4.59
C LEU A 291 7.90 -10.99 4.43
N MET A 292 7.40 -10.78 3.20
CA MET A 292 5.96 -10.70 2.96
C MET A 292 5.25 -12.04 3.14
N ALA A 293 5.89 -13.15 2.88
CA ALA A 293 5.34 -14.47 3.20
C ALA A 293 5.12 -14.62 4.70
N LYS A 294 6.11 -14.29 5.54
CA LYS A 294 5.98 -14.27 7.01
C LYS A 294 4.85 -13.34 7.47
N VAL A 295 4.77 -12.13 6.93
CA VAL A 295 3.71 -11.17 7.25
C VAL A 295 2.33 -11.73 6.90
N ARG A 296 2.19 -12.36 5.73
CA ARG A 296 0.93 -12.96 5.29
C ARG A 296 0.49 -14.12 6.20
N GLU A 297 1.42 -14.98 6.58
CA GLU A 297 1.16 -16.07 7.53
C GLU A 297 0.69 -15.55 8.88
N ALA A 298 1.35 -14.50 9.40
CA ALA A 298 0.93 -13.85 10.64
C ALA A 298 -0.48 -13.26 10.54
N VAL A 299 -0.86 -12.60 9.43
CA VAL A 299 -2.24 -12.09 9.24
C VAL A 299 -3.25 -13.24 9.13
N LEU A 300 -2.86 -14.36 8.49
CA LEU A 300 -3.71 -15.56 8.44
C LEU A 300 -3.91 -16.21 9.81
N ALA A 301 -2.87 -16.25 10.64
CA ALA A 301 -2.97 -16.74 12.02
C ALA A 301 -3.98 -15.90 12.82
N LEU A 302 -3.88 -14.57 12.76
CA LEU A 302 -4.84 -13.66 13.39
C LEU A 302 -6.29 -13.87 12.88
N LYS A 303 -6.46 -14.17 11.58
CA LYS A 303 -7.80 -14.50 11.01
C LYS A 303 -8.35 -15.76 11.65
N ASN A 304 -7.52 -16.80 11.82
CA ASN A 304 -7.94 -18.11 12.33
C ASN A 304 -8.28 -18.08 13.83
N GLU A 305 -7.56 -17.28 14.62
CA GLU A 305 -7.84 -17.06 16.04
C GLU A 305 -9.19 -16.35 16.26
N GLU A 306 -9.68 -15.65 15.24
CA GLU A 306 -10.92 -14.87 15.30
C GLU A 306 -12.14 -15.59 14.73
N ASN A 307 -11.99 -16.75 14.14
CA ASN A 307 -13.07 -17.58 13.62
C ASN A 307 -13.52 -18.62 14.63
#